data_3249fd8f9c61c165ef9d2de4049ea5f7
#
_entry.id   3249fd8f9c61c165ef9d2de4049ea5f7
#
_cell.length_a   1.000
_cell.length_b   1.000
_cell.length_c   1.000
_cell.angle_alpha   90.00
_cell.angle_beta   90.00
_cell.angle_gamma   90.00
#
_symmetry.space_group_name_H-M   'P 1'
#
loop_
_entity.id
_entity.type
_entity.pdbx_description
1 polymer ?
#
loop_
_entity_poly.entity_id
_entity_poly.type
_entity_poly.pdbx_seq_one_letter_code
_entity_poly.pdbx_strand_id
1 'polypeptide(L)'
;MTADASGIVLSHNAQAAVLLPRVAAGVVLGEIAPAWLTEAHMRLGGGAGEELSARADGAPDPSAWAEGRIDAYWVKALAAPGVDGAVTWWLVVESTPGSTPASVPASTTASTPASAAGELAHERARAGLLQELSSDLLTSLDVDRCTAMTARRAARDLADAAVVVGTGDGRTFPVTRCTADGPVVQERVALDPGQLPGLAEALQGLPAVSSRWIDPREVPSWAVPEGFTGGVADIGSVAVVPLPGHGVPTGCLILLRRRRQTEFTPAEESFAQLFAARAGAALSVARSHTRQAHSTDVLIRDLLPPSLGRVNGICFSGGYRASVADELVGGDFYDLYPADTPEAETVAVLGDVCGKGLEAAVVAGRVRHALQALIPFAADHTRLLTLLNGALLSSYRTPFVTLVLVTAVRQDAGVRLRISSAGHPAPLIVRVTGQVEEAPTDGTLIGVFADIAFRTAEVALQPGETCLLYSDGITEARGGPLNDVMFSEDRLRAVLAQCAGMPPEAITERVQMVIAQWVGEGPHDDMAVLAIGAPRDTCPTTVNEPPRER
;
A
#
# COMPACT_ATOMS: atom_id res chain seq x y z
N MET A 1 -32.18 0.48 -8.76
CA MET A 1 -33.37 0.50 -7.87
C MET A 1 -33.20 -0.56 -6.80
N THR A 2 -33.43 -0.23 -5.56
CA THR A 2 -33.34 -1.18 -4.43
C THR A 2 -34.71 -1.28 -3.76
N ALA A 3 -35.16 -2.50 -3.47
CA ALA A 3 -36.39 -2.76 -2.75
C ALA A 3 -36.13 -3.73 -1.60
N ASP A 4 -36.94 -3.65 -0.52
CA ASP A 4 -36.87 -4.59 0.60
C ASP A 4 -37.52 -5.93 0.25
N ALA A 5 -37.44 -6.91 1.14
CA ALA A 5 -37.98 -8.25 0.91
C ALA A 5 -39.51 -8.26 0.67
N SER A 6 -40.24 -7.23 1.11
CA SER A 6 -41.68 -7.05 0.89
C SER A 6 -42.01 -6.35 -0.42
N GLY A 7 -40.99 -5.89 -1.18
CA GLY A 7 -41.13 -5.18 -2.44
C GLY A 7 -41.33 -3.67 -2.27
N ILE A 8 -41.10 -3.09 -1.09
CA ILE A 8 -41.15 -1.64 -0.92
C ILE A 8 -39.82 -1.04 -1.44
N VAL A 9 -39.93 -0.10 -2.36
CA VAL A 9 -38.78 0.59 -2.95
C VAL A 9 -38.09 1.45 -1.89
N LEU A 10 -36.83 1.15 -1.60
CA LEU A 10 -35.96 1.89 -0.66
C LEU A 10 -35.24 3.05 -1.34
N SER A 11 -34.74 2.82 -2.55
CA SER A 11 -34.00 3.83 -3.32
C SER A 11 -34.06 3.55 -4.82
N HIS A 12 -33.89 4.61 -5.61
CA HIS A 12 -33.75 4.52 -7.06
C HIS A 12 -32.87 5.64 -7.59
N ASN A 13 -32.33 5.46 -8.81
CA ASN A 13 -31.63 6.52 -9.55
C ASN A 13 -32.52 7.13 -10.63
N ALA A 14 -32.08 8.24 -11.23
CA ALA A 14 -32.84 8.94 -12.27
C ALA A 14 -33.13 8.07 -13.52
N GLN A 15 -32.26 7.12 -13.86
CA GLN A 15 -32.44 6.20 -14.98
C GLN A 15 -33.55 5.17 -14.72
N ALA A 16 -33.65 4.69 -13.47
CA ALA A 16 -34.76 3.82 -13.08
C ALA A 16 -36.11 4.57 -13.17
N ALA A 17 -36.15 5.87 -12.86
CA ALA A 17 -37.34 6.70 -13.00
C ALA A 17 -37.78 6.94 -14.46
N VAL A 18 -36.86 6.84 -15.42
CA VAL A 18 -37.21 6.89 -16.86
C VAL A 18 -37.93 5.61 -17.31
N LEU A 19 -37.51 4.45 -16.82
CA LEU A 19 -38.11 3.16 -17.16
C LEU A 19 -39.38 2.88 -16.36
N LEU A 20 -39.43 3.34 -15.12
CA LEU A 20 -40.55 3.17 -14.19
C LEU A 20 -40.99 4.56 -13.69
N PRO A 21 -41.80 5.31 -14.42
CA PRO A 21 -42.07 6.72 -14.14
C PRO A 21 -42.75 7.00 -12.79
N ARG A 22 -43.30 5.98 -12.14
CA ARG A 22 -43.93 6.08 -10.81
C ARG A 22 -43.02 5.63 -9.67
N VAL A 23 -41.76 5.31 -9.95
CA VAL A 23 -40.84 4.84 -8.92
C VAL A 23 -40.51 5.97 -7.94
N ALA A 24 -40.76 5.70 -6.66
CA ALA A 24 -40.41 6.57 -5.53
C ALA A 24 -40.12 5.71 -4.30
N ALA A 25 -39.34 6.21 -3.38
CA ALA A 25 -39.12 5.52 -2.11
C ALA A 25 -40.44 5.39 -1.33
N GLY A 26 -40.68 4.21 -0.78
CA GLY A 26 -41.92 3.88 -0.07
C GLY A 26 -43.05 3.33 -0.93
N VAL A 27 -42.90 3.27 -2.26
CA VAL A 27 -43.90 2.69 -3.17
C VAL A 27 -43.67 1.18 -3.31
N VAL A 28 -44.76 0.41 -3.40
CA VAL A 28 -44.68 -1.05 -3.58
C VAL A 28 -44.36 -1.38 -5.02
N LEU A 29 -43.35 -2.22 -5.26
CA LEU A 29 -42.87 -2.60 -6.59
C LEU A 29 -44.01 -3.16 -7.48
N GLY A 30 -44.94 -3.93 -6.91
CA GLY A 30 -46.09 -4.48 -7.62
C GLY A 30 -47.08 -3.45 -8.15
N GLU A 31 -47.03 -2.19 -7.70
CA GLU A 31 -47.89 -1.11 -8.19
C GLU A 31 -47.31 -0.35 -9.36
N ILE A 32 -45.99 -0.45 -9.57
CA ILE A 32 -45.22 0.37 -10.50
C ILE A 32 -44.44 -0.42 -11.54
N ALA A 33 -44.14 -1.68 -11.27
CA ALA A 33 -43.32 -2.54 -12.12
C ALA A 33 -44.16 -3.60 -12.83
N PRO A 34 -43.71 -4.08 -14.01
CA PRO A 34 -44.36 -5.18 -14.69
C PRO A 34 -44.38 -6.47 -13.85
N ALA A 35 -45.40 -7.32 -14.09
CA ALA A 35 -45.60 -8.57 -13.34
C ALA A 35 -44.33 -9.45 -13.30
N TRP A 36 -43.58 -9.58 -14.41
CA TRP A 36 -42.39 -10.40 -14.48
C TRP A 36 -41.27 -9.94 -13.51
N LEU A 37 -41.11 -8.61 -13.32
CA LEU A 37 -40.12 -8.06 -12.37
C LEU A 37 -40.58 -8.21 -10.92
N THR A 38 -41.86 -8.04 -10.66
CA THR A 38 -42.48 -8.25 -9.34
C THR A 38 -42.42 -9.72 -8.92
N GLU A 39 -42.71 -10.65 -9.83
CA GLU A 39 -42.60 -12.10 -9.59
C GLU A 39 -41.15 -12.52 -9.34
N ALA A 40 -40.19 -11.96 -10.09
CA ALA A 40 -38.79 -12.20 -9.86
C ALA A 40 -38.34 -11.70 -8.47
N HIS A 41 -38.81 -10.51 -8.05
CA HIS A 41 -38.53 -9.96 -6.75
C HIS A 41 -39.08 -10.82 -5.59
N MET A 42 -40.35 -11.25 -5.70
CA MET A 42 -40.98 -12.09 -4.70
C MET A 42 -40.32 -13.47 -4.57
N ARG A 43 -39.84 -14.03 -5.69
CA ARG A 43 -39.08 -15.28 -5.70
C ARG A 43 -37.76 -15.19 -4.96
N LEU A 44 -37.03 -14.06 -5.11
CA LEU A 44 -35.73 -13.83 -4.49
C LEU A 44 -35.85 -13.31 -3.03
N GLY A 45 -36.89 -12.54 -2.71
CA GLY A 45 -37.13 -12.00 -1.36
C GLY A 45 -37.73 -12.98 -0.37
N GLY A 46 -38.39 -14.06 -0.83
CA GLY A 46 -39.02 -15.08 0.01
C GLY A 46 -38.14 -16.28 0.38
N GLY A 47 -36.96 -16.41 -0.19
CA GLY A 47 -35.96 -17.42 0.15
C GLY A 47 -34.86 -16.80 0.98
N ALA A 48 -34.57 -17.40 2.13
CA ALA A 48 -33.49 -17.00 3.02
C ALA A 48 -32.17 -16.75 2.25
N GLY A 49 -31.42 -15.72 2.65
CA GLY A 49 -30.22 -15.16 1.99
C GLY A 49 -29.02 -16.09 1.75
N GLU A 50 -29.24 -17.39 1.61
CA GLU A 50 -28.20 -18.40 1.32
C GLU A 50 -28.09 -18.76 -0.16
N GLU A 51 -29.06 -18.44 -1.03
CA GLU A 51 -29.00 -18.86 -2.45
C GLU A 51 -28.45 -17.83 -3.44
N LEU A 52 -28.12 -16.61 -3.03
CA LEU A 52 -27.51 -15.58 -3.89
C LEU A 52 -25.97 -15.54 -3.80
N SER A 53 -25.33 -16.60 -3.34
CA SER A 53 -23.87 -16.68 -3.35
C SER A 53 -23.34 -16.90 -4.78
N ALA A 54 -22.43 -16.04 -5.22
CA ALA A 54 -21.70 -16.25 -6.47
C ALA A 54 -21.06 -17.65 -6.46
N ARG A 55 -21.15 -18.36 -7.58
CA ARG A 55 -20.42 -19.62 -7.77
C ARG A 55 -18.92 -19.38 -7.62
N ALA A 56 -18.18 -20.43 -7.27
CA ALA A 56 -16.72 -20.38 -7.08
C ALA A 56 -15.92 -19.90 -8.31
N ASP A 57 -16.57 -19.78 -9.47
CA ASP A 57 -16.03 -19.26 -10.74
C ASP A 57 -16.35 -17.76 -10.99
N GLY A 58 -17.04 -17.10 -10.06
CA GLY A 58 -17.38 -15.66 -10.17
C GLY A 58 -18.50 -15.33 -11.18
N ALA A 59 -19.14 -16.33 -11.78
CA ALA A 59 -20.26 -16.11 -12.68
C ALA A 59 -21.56 -15.86 -11.89
N PRO A 60 -22.43 -14.89 -12.33
CA PRO A 60 -23.72 -14.66 -11.67
C PRO A 60 -24.63 -15.87 -11.86
N ASP A 61 -25.37 -16.21 -10.78
CA ASP A 61 -26.33 -17.31 -10.81
C ASP A 61 -27.41 -17.03 -11.88
N PRO A 62 -27.73 -17.99 -12.76
CA PRO A 62 -28.81 -17.83 -13.72
C PRO A 62 -30.17 -17.50 -13.10
N SER A 63 -30.42 -17.85 -11.84
CA SER A 63 -31.63 -17.51 -11.11
C SER A 63 -31.72 -16.03 -10.72
N ALA A 64 -30.62 -15.30 -10.71
CA ALA A 64 -30.56 -13.86 -10.43
C ALA A 64 -31.00 -12.97 -11.59
N TRP A 65 -31.30 -13.54 -12.75
CA TRP A 65 -31.77 -12.81 -13.92
C TRP A 65 -33.28 -12.94 -14.13
N ALA A 66 -33.85 -11.82 -14.56
CA ALA A 66 -35.22 -11.78 -15.09
C ALA A 66 -35.24 -10.88 -16.33
N GLU A 67 -36.13 -11.17 -17.26
CA GLU A 67 -36.23 -10.36 -18.49
C GLU A 67 -37.70 -10.18 -18.91
N GLY A 68 -37.98 -9.08 -19.59
CA GLY A 68 -39.32 -8.78 -20.05
C GLY A 68 -39.41 -7.38 -20.62
N ARG A 69 -40.66 -6.98 -20.98
CA ARG A 69 -40.90 -5.65 -21.54
C ARG A 69 -41.32 -4.66 -20.46
N ILE A 70 -40.76 -3.45 -20.55
CA ILE A 70 -41.26 -2.26 -19.85
C ILE A 70 -41.61 -1.25 -20.94
N ASP A 71 -42.89 -0.99 -21.13
CA ASP A 71 -43.42 -0.20 -22.22
C ASP A 71 -42.93 -0.69 -23.62
N ALA A 72 -42.16 0.15 -24.31
CA ALA A 72 -41.60 -0.16 -25.63
C ALA A 72 -40.21 -0.84 -25.55
N TYR A 73 -39.63 -0.97 -24.35
CA TYR A 73 -38.26 -1.46 -24.19
C TYR A 73 -38.23 -2.93 -23.80
N TRP A 74 -37.29 -3.69 -24.36
CA TRP A 74 -36.91 -5.00 -23.83
C TRP A 74 -35.82 -4.81 -22.76
N VAL A 75 -36.07 -5.26 -21.56
CA VAL A 75 -35.22 -5.00 -20.40
C VAL A 75 -34.81 -6.31 -19.75
N LYS A 76 -33.51 -6.45 -19.48
CA LYS A 76 -32.97 -7.46 -18.58
C LYS A 76 -32.73 -6.85 -17.21
N ALA A 77 -33.13 -7.57 -16.18
CA ALA A 77 -32.95 -7.21 -14.78
C ALA A 77 -32.02 -8.19 -14.11
N LEU A 78 -30.96 -7.68 -13.48
CA LEU A 78 -30.04 -8.46 -12.64
C LEU A 78 -30.29 -8.09 -11.19
N ALA A 79 -30.52 -9.09 -10.35
CA ALA A 79 -30.65 -8.92 -8.91
C ALA A 79 -29.29 -9.06 -8.22
N ALA A 80 -29.00 -8.18 -7.27
CA ALA A 80 -27.87 -8.30 -6.35
C ALA A 80 -28.38 -8.18 -4.90
N PRO A 81 -27.84 -8.99 -3.97
CA PRO A 81 -28.22 -8.91 -2.55
C PRO A 81 -27.77 -7.56 -1.98
N GLY A 82 -28.65 -6.91 -1.22
CA GLY A 82 -28.40 -5.71 -0.46
C GLY A 82 -28.27 -6.00 1.03
N VAL A 83 -28.09 -4.96 1.83
CA VAL A 83 -28.04 -5.05 3.29
C VAL A 83 -29.46 -5.32 3.82
N ASP A 84 -29.60 -6.08 4.91
CA ASP A 84 -30.85 -6.39 5.61
C ASP A 84 -31.94 -7.08 4.74
N GLY A 85 -31.51 -7.96 3.81
CA GLY A 85 -32.42 -8.71 2.94
C GLY A 85 -33.03 -7.89 1.80
N ALA A 86 -32.60 -6.68 1.58
CA ALA A 86 -32.97 -5.88 0.42
C ALA A 86 -32.37 -6.46 -0.89
N VAL A 87 -33.05 -6.24 -2.01
CA VAL A 87 -32.60 -6.65 -3.35
C VAL A 87 -32.37 -5.42 -4.21
N THR A 88 -31.19 -5.31 -4.77
CA THR A 88 -30.85 -4.25 -5.73
C THR A 88 -31.01 -4.76 -7.17
N TRP A 89 -31.86 -4.10 -7.92
CA TRP A 89 -32.13 -4.42 -9.31
C TRP A 89 -31.35 -3.51 -10.27
N TRP A 90 -30.58 -4.11 -11.15
CA TRP A 90 -29.91 -3.46 -12.27
C TRP A 90 -30.72 -3.70 -13.52
N LEU A 91 -31.35 -2.66 -14.08
CA LEU A 91 -32.17 -2.73 -15.28
C LEU A 91 -31.33 -2.33 -16.50
N VAL A 92 -31.15 -3.26 -17.44
CA VAL A 92 -30.39 -3.05 -18.68
C VAL A 92 -31.34 -3.09 -19.85
N VAL A 93 -31.41 -2.00 -20.63
CA VAL A 93 -32.23 -1.92 -21.85
C VAL A 93 -31.49 -2.57 -23.00
N GLU A 94 -32.05 -3.62 -23.58
CA GLU A 94 -31.47 -4.34 -24.73
C GLU A 94 -31.95 -3.82 -26.09
N SER A 95 -33.11 -3.16 -26.18
CA SER A 95 -33.61 -2.58 -27.43
C SER A 95 -34.32 -1.24 -27.19
N THR A 96 -34.08 -0.28 -28.08
CA THR A 96 -34.78 1.01 -28.11
C THR A 96 -36.12 0.90 -28.88
N PRO A 97 -37.14 1.74 -28.55
CA PRO A 97 -38.40 1.77 -29.27
C PRO A 97 -38.17 2.08 -30.77
N GLY A 98 -38.60 1.19 -31.63
CA GLY A 98 -38.53 1.39 -33.10
C GLY A 98 -37.99 0.23 -33.93
N SER A 99 -37.44 -0.82 -33.29
CA SER A 99 -37.02 -2.04 -34.01
C SER A 99 -38.06 -3.16 -33.93
N THR A 100 -39.30 -2.91 -34.33
CA THR A 100 -40.17 -3.98 -34.85
C THR A 100 -39.77 -4.23 -36.29
N PRO A 101 -39.62 -5.49 -36.77
CA PRO A 101 -39.46 -5.75 -38.17
C PRO A 101 -40.79 -5.45 -38.86
N ALA A 102 -40.98 -4.19 -39.28
CA ALA A 102 -41.98 -3.86 -40.28
C ALA A 102 -41.52 -4.53 -41.57
N SER A 103 -42.42 -5.31 -42.15
CA SER A 103 -42.31 -5.80 -43.53
C SER A 103 -41.91 -4.65 -44.43
N VAL A 104 -40.66 -4.61 -44.85
CA VAL A 104 -40.11 -3.65 -45.80
C VAL A 104 -40.57 -4.06 -47.17
N PRO A 105 -41.25 -3.16 -47.96
CA PRO A 105 -41.32 -3.35 -49.38
C PRO A 105 -39.89 -3.24 -49.92
N ALA A 106 -39.51 -4.23 -50.71
CA ALA A 106 -38.20 -4.32 -51.35
C ALA A 106 -37.93 -3.07 -52.18
N SER A 107 -37.12 -2.16 -51.64
CA SER A 107 -36.33 -1.22 -52.43
C SER A 107 -34.87 -1.42 -52.03
N THR A 108 -34.22 -2.15 -52.87
CA THR A 108 -32.82 -2.50 -52.91
C THR A 108 -31.95 -1.25 -52.88
N THR A 109 -31.30 -1.00 -51.74
CA THR A 109 -29.92 -0.53 -51.75
C THR A 109 -29.12 -1.54 -50.92
N ALA A 110 -28.55 -2.48 -51.67
CA ALA A 110 -27.60 -3.44 -51.14
C ALA A 110 -26.41 -2.66 -50.57
N SER A 111 -26.33 -2.55 -49.25
CA SER A 111 -25.07 -2.33 -48.56
C SER A 111 -24.18 -3.53 -48.94
N THR A 112 -23.17 -3.26 -49.72
CA THR A 112 -22.21 -4.25 -50.21
C THR A 112 -21.62 -5.03 -49.03
N PRO A 113 -21.43 -6.36 -49.13
CA PRO A 113 -20.82 -7.19 -48.08
C PRO A 113 -19.44 -6.69 -47.63
N ALA A 114 -18.81 -5.83 -48.45
CA ALA A 114 -17.58 -5.11 -48.11
C ALA A 114 -17.75 -4.08 -46.97
N SER A 115 -18.92 -3.46 -46.75
CA SER A 115 -19.17 -2.50 -45.69
C SER A 115 -19.32 -3.19 -44.33
N ALA A 116 -20.09 -4.28 -44.27
CA ALA A 116 -20.27 -5.05 -43.04
C ALA A 116 -18.97 -5.76 -42.60
N ALA A 117 -18.16 -6.22 -43.54
CA ALA A 117 -16.84 -6.78 -43.24
C ALA A 117 -15.86 -5.70 -42.72
N GLY A 118 -15.95 -4.48 -43.24
CA GLY A 118 -15.16 -3.34 -42.76
C GLY A 118 -15.54 -2.89 -41.36
N GLU A 119 -16.83 -2.82 -41.05
CA GLU A 119 -17.33 -2.48 -39.71
C GLU A 119 -16.92 -3.52 -38.67
N LEU A 120 -17.06 -4.81 -38.96
CA LEU A 120 -16.63 -5.91 -38.09
C LEU A 120 -15.12 -5.92 -37.88
N ALA A 121 -14.32 -5.62 -38.88
CA ALA A 121 -12.88 -5.49 -38.78
C ALA A 121 -12.49 -4.31 -37.87
N HIS A 122 -13.20 -3.19 -37.96
CA HIS A 122 -12.98 -2.00 -37.15
C HIS A 122 -13.34 -2.24 -35.65
N GLU A 123 -14.45 -2.92 -35.41
CA GLU A 123 -14.83 -3.32 -34.02
C GLU A 123 -13.84 -4.31 -33.42
N ARG A 124 -13.35 -5.29 -34.16
CA ARG A 124 -12.32 -6.21 -33.72
C ARG A 124 -11.00 -5.50 -33.37
N ALA A 125 -10.60 -4.52 -34.20
CA ALA A 125 -9.41 -3.72 -33.95
C ALA A 125 -9.55 -2.90 -32.65
N ARG A 126 -10.72 -2.29 -32.42
CA ARG A 126 -11.02 -1.56 -31.16
C ARG A 126 -11.00 -2.46 -29.94
N ALA A 127 -11.61 -3.65 -30.03
CA ALA A 127 -11.61 -4.63 -28.94
C ALA A 127 -10.18 -5.11 -28.63
N GLY A 128 -9.37 -5.39 -29.65
CA GLY A 128 -7.96 -5.74 -29.50
C GLY A 128 -7.16 -4.65 -28.78
N LEU A 129 -7.36 -3.41 -29.15
CA LEU A 129 -6.70 -2.25 -28.53
C LEU A 129 -7.04 -2.10 -27.05
N LEU A 130 -8.31 -2.29 -26.66
CA LEU A 130 -8.73 -2.27 -25.26
C LEU A 130 -8.14 -3.44 -24.45
N GLN A 131 -8.01 -4.61 -25.08
CA GLN A 131 -7.40 -5.77 -24.46
C GLN A 131 -5.90 -5.57 -24.22
N GLU A 132 -5.17 -5.08 -25.23
CA GLU A 132 -3.76 -4.73 -25.11
C GLU A 132 -3.53 -3.66 -24.05
N LEU A 133 -4.32 -2.58 -24.03
CA LEU A 133 -4.25 -1.54 -23.00
C LEU A 133 -4.43 -2.13 -21.61
N SER A 134 -5.45 -2.98 -21.42
CA SER A 134 -5.70 -3.61 -20.12
C SER A 134 -4.54 -4.49 -19.71
N SER A 135 -4.00 -5.30 -20.63
CA SER A 135 -2.84 -6.15 -20.36
C SER A 135 -1.60 -5.33 -19.95
N ASP A 136 -1.31 -4.28 -20.71
CA ASP A 136 -0.16 -3.41 -20.45
C ASP A 136 -0.27 -2.70 -19.10
N LEU A 137 -1.46 -2.17 -18.77
CA LEU A 137 -1.69 -1.43 -17.52
C LEU A 137 -1.70 -2.33 -16.28
N LEU A 138 -2.18 -3.57 -16.39
CA LEU A 138 -2.20 -4.53 -15.28
C LEU A 138 -0.79 -5.03 -14.89
N THR A 139 0.21 -4.83 -15.76
CA THR A 139 1.61 -5.21 -15.45
C THR A 139 2.33 -4.20 -14.56
N SER A 140 1.72 -3.05 -14.26
CA SER A 140 2.35 -1.99 -13.47
C SER A 140 1.43 -1.48 -12.36
N LEU A 141 1.97 -1.45 -11.13
CA LEU A 141 1.35 -0.80 -9.97
C LEU A 141 1.90 0.61 -9.72
N ASP A 142 2.74 1.12 -10.63
CA ASP A 142 3.30 2.46 -10.58
C ASP A 142 2.37 3.44 -11.30
N VAL A 143 1.94 4.50 -10.60
CA VAL A 143 1.00 5.50 -11.10
C VAL A 143 1.58 6.28 -12.27
N ASP A 144 2.85 6.68 -12.18
CA ASP A 144 3.51 7.49 -13.21
C ASP A 144 3.72 6.69 -14.49
N ARG A 145 4.06 5.42 -14.35
CA ARG A 145 4.15 4.48 -15.49
C ARG A 145 2.79 4.24 -16.12
N CYS A 146 1.74 4.04 -15.33
CA CYS A 146 0.37 3.85 -15.85
C CYS A 146 -0.13 5.10 -16.59
N THR A 147 0.12 6.32 -16.06
CA THR A 147 -0.26 7.57 -16.74
C THR A 147 0.52 7.77 -18.02
N ALA A 148 1.83 7.49 -18.04
CA ALA A 148 2.67 7.55 -19.23
C ALA A 148 2.19 6.60 -20.34
N MET A 149 1.86 5.35 -19.96
CA MET A 149 1.33 4.35 -20.90
C MET A 149 -0.03 4.76 -21.44
N THR A 150 -0.92 5.25 -20.58
CA THR A 150 -2.25 5.77 -20.97
C THR A 150 -2.12 6.91 -21.97
N ALA A 151 -1.30 7.92 -21.69
CA ALA A 151 -1.09 9.06 -22.56
C ALA A 151 -0.51 8.62 -23.92
N ARG A 152 0.52 7.76 -23.91
CA ARG A 152 1.17 7.26 -25.14
C ARG A 152 0.22 6.45 -26.02
N ARG A 153 -0.54 5.54 -25.43
CA ARG A 153 -1.54 4.74 -26.17
C ARG A 153 -2.66 5.63 -26.72
N ALA A 154 -3.16 6.57 -25.92
CA ALA A 154 -4.19 7.50 -26.35
C ALA A 154 -3.72 8.41 -27.51
N ALA A 155 -2.48 8.92 -27.43
CA ALA A 155 -1.90 9.74 -28.49
C ALA A 155 -1.67 8.96 -29.80
N ARG A 156 -1.31 7.66 -29.69
CA ARG A 156 -1.04 6.81 -30.85
C ARG A 156 -2.31 6.32 -31.54
N ASP A 157 -3.31 5.93 -30.75
CA ASP A 157 -4.42 5.12 -31.22
C ASP A 157 -5.73 5.93 -31.33
N LEU A 158 -5.86 7.09 -30.64
CA LEU A 158 -7.09 7.90 -30.60
C LEU A 158 -6.94 9.32 -31.18
N ALA A 159 -5.74 9.91 -31.08
CA ALA A 159 -5.53 11.31 -31.42
C ALA A 159 -4.08 11.56 -31.88
N ASP A 160 -3.71 12.81 -32.21
CA ASP A 160 -2.32 13.18 -32.51
C ASP A 160 -1.50 13.50 -31.25
N ALA A 161 -2.19 13.86 -30.18
CA ALA A 161 -1.61 14.07 -28.88
C ALA A 161 -2.62 13.76 -27.76
N ALA A 162 -2.09 13.39 -26.60
CA ALA A 162 -2.88 13.10 -25.43
C ALA A 162 -2.25 13.71 -24.17
N VAL A 163 -3.13 14.14 -23.26
CA VAL A 163 -2.76 14.66 -21.96
C VAL A 163 -3.58 13.95 -20.90
N VAL A 164 -2.91 13.38 -19.92
CA VAL A 164 -3.54 12.83 -18.71
C VAL A 164 -3.33 13.84 -17.58
N VAL A 165 -4.43 14.36 -17.05
CA VAL A 165 -4.42 15.23 -15.87
C VAL A 165 -4.91 14.40 -14.68
N GLY A 166 -4.03 14.17 -13.71
CA GLY A 166 -4.40 13.48 -12.48
C GLY A 166 -5.12 14.39 -11.49
N THR A 167 -5.67 13.82 -10.42
CA THR A 167 -6.22 14.60 -9.30
C THR A 167 -5.09 15.30 -8.55
N GLY A 168 -5.25 16.59 -8.27
CA GLY A 168 -4.29 17.46 -7.59
C GLY A 168 -4.76 17.89 -6.20
N ASP A 169 -3.98 18.78 -5.59
CA ASP A 169 -4.25 19.41 -4.29
C ASP A 169 -5.12 20.69 -4.38
N GLY A 170 -5.74 20.91 -5.54
CA GLY A 170 -6.57 22.08 -5.85
C GLY A 170 -5.78 23.26 -6.45
N ARG A 171 -4.46 23.26 -6.38
CA ARG A 171 -3.59 24.29 -6.99
C ARG A 171 -2.65 23.71 -8.04
N THR A 172 -2.08 22.56 -7.79
CA THR A 172 -1.18 21.86 -8.72
C THR A 172 -1.73 20.49 -9.06
N PHE A 173 -1.58 20.11 -10.32
CA PHE A 173 -2.06 18.84 -10.85
C PHE A 173 -0.91 18.10 -11.52
N PRO A 174 -0.80 16.78 -11.33
CA PRO A 174 0.12 15.98 -12.13
C PRO A 174 -0.40 15.90 -13.54
N VAL A 175 0.42 16.28 -14.50
CA VAL A 175 0.10 16.31 -15.93
C VAL A 175 1.12 15.46 -16.67
N THR A 176 0.60 14.50 -17.44
CA THR A 176 1.39 13.65 -18.35
C THR A 176 0.94 13.91 -19.77
N ARG A 177 1.85 14.34 -20.62
CA ARG A 177 1.55 14.71 -22.01
C ARG A 177 2.53 14.11 -23.00
N CYS A 178 2.05 13.76 -24.18
CA CYS A 178 2.89 13.31 -25.29
C CYS A 178 2.15 13.44 -26.63
N THR A 179 2.91 13.41 -27.73
CA THR A 179 2.42 13.12 -29.07
C THR A 179 2.64 11.64 -29.40
N ALA A 180 2.07 11.15 -30.51
CA ALA A 180 2.16 9.74 -30.91
C ALA A 180 3.62 9.22 -30.96
N ASP A 181 4.54 10.01 -31.50
CA ASP A 181 5.95 9.66 -31.69
C ASP A 181 6.91 10.46 -30.78
N GLY A 182 6.35 11.32 -29.91
CA GLY A 182 7.14 12.20 -29.06
C GLY A 182 7.50 11.60 -27.67
N PRO A 183 8.34 12.30 -26.93
CA PRO A 183 8.63 11.93 -25.54
C PRO A 183 7.39 12.11 -24.66
N VAL A 184 7.30 11.30 -23.62
CA VAL A 184 6.34 11.52 -22.54
C VAL A 184 6.95 12.50 -21.54
N VAL A 185 6.25 13.60 -21.30
CA VAL A 185 6.63 14.61 -20.31
C VAL A 185 5.67 14.52 -19.13
N GLN A 186 6.22 14.39 -17.93
CA GLN A 186 5.45 14.33 -16.67
C GLN A 186 5.91 15.46 -15.76
N GLU A 187 4.99 16.29 -15.33
CA GLU A 187 5.28 17.44 -14.46
C GLU A 187 4.07 17.80 -13.60
N ARG A 188 4.29 18.61 -12.59
CA ARG A 188 3.19 19.21 -11.82
C ARG A 188 2.96 20.63 -12.32
N VAL A 189 1.73 20.90 -12.77
CA VAL A 189 1.35 22.16 -13.36
C VAL A 189 0.33 22.86 -12.47
N ALA A 190 0.55 24.15 -12.21
CA ALA A 190 -0.47 25.02 -11.65
C ALA A 190 -1.46 25.36 -12.75
N LEU A 191 -2.67 24.82 -12.66
CA LEU A 191 -3.72 25.04 -13.65
C LEU A 191 -5.06 25.36 -12.98
N ASP A 192 -5.86 26.13 -13.68
CA ASP A 192 -7.25 26.38 -13.33
C ASP A 192 -8.14 25.47 -14.19
N PRO A 193 -8.87 24.50 -13.59
CA PRO A 193 -9.74 23.61 -14.34
C PRO A 193 -10.85 24.31 -15.14
N GLY A 194 -11.19 25.55 -14.80
CA GLY A 194 -12.18 26.36 -15.54
C GLY A 194 -11.68 26.89 -16.89
N GLN A 195 -10.36 26.80 -17.19
CA GLN A 195 -9.78 27.31 -18.42
C GLN A 195 -10.09 26.45 -19.66
N LEU A 196 -10.43 25.18 -19.46
CA LEU A 196 -10.81 24.28 -20.57
C LEU A 196 -12.20 23.70 -20.28
N PRO A 197 -13.20 23.95 -21.16
CA PRO A 197 -14.54 23.40 -20.99
C PRO A 197 -14.54 21.89 -20.83
N GLY A 198 -15.26 21.39 -19.84
CA GLY A 198 -15.34 19.97 -19.51
C GLY A 198 -14.20 19.43 -18.62
N LEU A 199 -13.13 20.20 -18.37
CA LEU A 199 -12.02 19.74 -17.54
C LEU A 199 -12.41 19.65 -16.06
N ALA A 200 -13.08 20.68 -15.53
CA ALA A 200 -13.53 20.70 -14.15
C ALA A 200 -14.52 19.56 -13.86
N GLU A 201 -15.46 19.32 -14.76
CA GLU A 201 -16.46 18.26 -14.71
C GLU A 201 -15.78 16.88 -14.80
N ALA A 202 -14.86 16.70 -15.75
CA ALA A 202 -14.14 15.44 -15.91
C ALA A 202 -13.27 15.08 -14.70
N LEU A 203 -12.63 16.07 -14.07
CA LEU A 203 -11.87 15.86 -12.83
C LEU A 203 -12.75 15.48 -11.64
N GLN A 204 -14.04 15.86 -11.67
CA GLN A 204 -15.05 15.44 -10.69
C GLN A 204 -15.71 14.10 -11.06
N GLY A 205 -15.37 13.50 -12.21
CA GLY A 205 -15.95 12.26 -12.71
C GLY A 205 -17.34 12.43 -13.30
N LEU A 206 -17.75 13.65 -13.60
CA LEU A 206 -19.00 13.95 -14.29
C LEU A 206 -18.92 13.52 -15.78
N PRO A 207 -20.05 13.29 -16.44
CA PRO A 207 -20.08 12.89 -17.85
C PRO A 207 -19.28 13.86 -18.74
N ALA A 208 -18.61 13.29 -19.74
CA ALA A 208 -17.84 14.06 -20.72
C ALA A 208 -18.72 15.06 -21.48
N VAL A 209 -18.19 16.26 -21.68
CA VAL A 209 -18.76 17.24 -22.61
C VAL A 209 -18.43 16.81 -24.02
N SER A 210 -19.41 16.82 -24.96
CA SER A 210 -19.14 16.46 -26.36
C SER A 210 -18.12 17.41 -26.98
N SER A 211 -17.16 16.85 -27.73
CA SER A 211 -16.05 17.58 -28.35
C SER A 211 -16.48 18.76 -29.22
N ARG A 212 -17.66 18.67 -29.85
CA ARG A 212 -18.25 19.74 -30.67
C ARG A 212 -18.56 21.04 -29.91
N TRP A 213 -18.62 20.98 -28.57
CA TRP A 213 -18.88 22.14 -27.70
C TRP A 213 -17.62 22.75 -27.12
N ILE A 214 -16.44 22.19 -27.42
CA ILE A 214 -15.15 22.67 -26.93
C ILE A 214 -14.46 23.41 -28.08
N ASP A 215 -14.26 24.73 -27.93
CA ASP A 215 -13.49 25.49 -28.92
C ASP A 215 -12.00 25.12 -28.81
N PRO A 216 -11.38 24.59 -29.87
CA PRO A 216 -9.95 24.25 -29.86
C PRO A 216 -9.02 25.43 -29.51
N ARG A 217 -9.48 26.67 -29.67
CA ARG A 217 -8.72 27.88 -29.34
C ARG A 217 -8.64 28.14 -27.85
N GLU A 218 -9.53 27.55 -27.06
CA GLU A 218 -9.55 27.65 -25.60
C GLU A 218 -8.58 26.66 -24.92
N VAL A 219 -7.89 25.81 -25.71
CA VAL A 219 -6.90 24.87 -25.16
C VAL A 219 -5.73 25.65 -24.56
N PRO A 220 -5.48 25.54 -23.27
CA PRO A 220 -4.37 26.25 -22.63
C PRO A 220 -3.03 25.69 -23.10
N SER A 221 -2.00 26.55 -23.10
CA SER A 221 -0.66 26.19 -23.58
C SER A 221 -0.04 25.03 -22.79
N TRP A 222 -0.35 24.89 -21.52
CA TRP A 222 0.13 23.78 -20.70
C TRP A 222 -0.39 22.40 -21.16
N ALA A 223 -1.53 22.36 -21.86
CA ALA A 223 -2.10 21.12 -22.36
C ALA A 223 -1.53 20.69 -23.72
N VAL A 224 -0.72 21.53 -24.36
CA VAL A 224 -0.11 21.22 -25.67
C VAL A 224 1.25 20.56 -25.44
N PRO A 225 1.46 19.28 -25.87
CA PRO A 225 2.75 18.61 -25.73
C PRO A 225 3.85 19.26 -26.58
N GLU A 226 5.08 19.18 -26.10
CA GLU A 226 6.27 19.48 -26.90
C GLU A 226 6.29 18.56 -28.13
N GLY A 227 6.56 19.14 -29.30
CA GLY A 227 6.51 18.40 -30.59
C GLY A 227 5.14 18.40 -31.30
N PHE A 228 4.09 18.97 -30.68
CA PHE A 228 2.86 19.27 -31.40
C PHE A 228 3.09 20.53 -32.25
N THR A 229 3.55 20.33 -33.50
CA THR A 229 3.91 21.42 -34.42
C THR A 229 2.71 22.30 -34.73
N GLY A 230 2.91 23.63 -34.67
CA GLY A 230 1.84 24.61 -34.84
C GLY A 230 1.15 25.05 -33.55
N GLY A 231 1.41 24.38 -32.44
CA GLY A 231 0.85 24.75 -31.13
C GLY A 231 -0.69 24.77 -31.11
N VAL A 232 -1.29 25.61 -30.29
CA VAL A 232 -2.75 25.74 -30.16
C VAL A 232 -3.42 26.07 -31.50
N ALA A 233 -2.76 26.81 -32.40
CA ALA A 233 -3.32 27.22 -33.69
C ALA A 233 -3.55 26.05 -34.66
N ASP A 234 -2.86 24.91 -34.48
CA ASP A 234 -3.01 23.72 -35.30
C ASP A 234 -4.02 22.69 -34.73
N ILE A 235 -4.59 22.97 -33.57
CA ILE A 235 -5.63 22.10 -32.97
C ILE A 235 -6.95 22.31 -33.75
N GLY A 236 -7.52 21.22 -34.20
CA GLY A 236 -8.78 21.19 -34.93
C GLY A 236 -9.95 20.64 -34.11
N SER A 237 -9.68 19.71 -33.21
CA SER A 237 -10.71 19.12 -32.34
C SER A 237 -10.11 18.65 -31.02
N VAL A 238 -10.90 18.78 -29.96
CA VAL A 238 -10.52 18.43 -28.57
C VAL A 238 -11.60 17.57 -27.95
N ALA A 239 -11.21 16.49 -27.28
CA ALA A 239 -12.12 15.73 -26.43
C ALA A 239 -11.56 15.65 -25.00
N VAL A 240 -12.41 15.90 -24.01
CA VAL A 240 -12.08 15.81 -22.60
C VAL A 240 -12.92 14.69 -21.98
N VAL A 241 -12.26 13.66 -21.48
CA VAL A 241 -12.91 12.43 -21.03
C VAL A 241 -12.50 12.13 -19.58
N PRO A 242 -13.44 11.89 -18.65
CA PRO A 242 -13.09 11.53 -17.28
C PRO A 242 -12.41 10.16 -17.23
N LEU A 243 -11.45 10.03 -16.32
CA LEU A 243 -10.84 8.75 -15.95
C LEU A 243 -11.49 8.26 -14.66
N PRO A 244 -12.54 7.43 -14.74
CA PRO A 244 -13.25 6.95 -13.56
C PRO A 244 -12.37 6.00 -12.76
N GLY A 245 -12.49 6.05 -11.43
CA GLY A 245 -11.86 5.10 -10.51
C GLY A 245 -12.88 4.38 -9.65
N HIS A 246 -12.42 3.55 -8.72
CA HIS A 246 -13.28 2.85 -7.77
C HIS A 246 -13.83 3.84 -6.71
N GLY A 247 -14.97 4.45 -7.02
CA GLY A 247 -15.66 5.41 -6.15
C GLY A 247 -15.10 6.83 -6.13
N VAL A 248 -13.92 7.06 -6.69
CA VAL A 248 -13.28 8.39 -6.77
C VAL A 248 -12.66 8.56 -8.16
N PRO A 249 -12.87 9.70 -8.86
CA PRO A 249 -12.24 9.94 -10.16
C PRO A 249 -10.71 9.94 -10.02
N THR A 250 -10.02 9.38 -11.01
CA THR A 250 -8.56 9.34 -11.04
C THR A 250 -7.95 10.48 -11.85
N GLY A 251 -8.76 11.27 -12.53
CA GLY A 251 -8.33 12.38 -13.36
C GLY A 251 -9.14 12.50 -14.64
N CYS A 252 -8.54 13.06 -15.67
CA CYS A 252 -9.12 13.12 -16.99
C CYS A 252 -8.09 12.86 -18.08
N LEU A 253 -8.59 12.48 -19.26
CA LEU A 253 -7.84 12.33 -20.49
C LEU A 253 -8.29 13.42 -21.47
N ILE A 254 -7.36 14.21 -21.99
CA ILE A 254 -7.57 15.21 -23.02
C ILE A 254 -6.94 14.68 -24.30
N LEU A 255 -7.71 14.63 -25.37
CA LEU A 255 -7.30 14.19 -26.70
C LEU A 255 -7.27 15.38 -27.65
N LEU A 256 -6.17 15.56 -28.37
CA LEU A 256 -5.97 16.67 -29.30
C LEU A 256 -5.77 16.14 -30.71
N ARG A 257 -6.61 16.59 -31.66
CA ARG A 257 -6.47 16.32 -33.10
C ARG A 257 -6.06 17.59 -33.84
N ARG A 258 -5.26 17.41 -34.87
CA ARG A 258 -4.84 18.50 -35.78
C ARG A 258 -5.98 18.95 -36.70
N ARG A 259 -5.93 20.20 -37.17
CA ARG A 259 -6.89 20.76 -38.11
C ARG A 259 -7.07 19.99 -39.40
N ARG A 260 -6.10 19.18 -39.80
CA ARG A 260 -6.18 18.37 -41.03
C ARG A 260 -7.00 17.10 -40.85
N GLN A 261 -7.35 16.77 -39.63
CA GLN A 261 -8.17 15.60 -39.32
C GLN A 261 -9.64 15.99 -39.12
N THR A 262 -10.52 15.01 -39.28
CA THR A 262 -11.95 15.17 -39.00
C THR A 262 -12.19 15.33 -37.50
N GLU A 263 -13.26 16.05 -37.16
CA GLU A 263 -13.75 16.15 -35.77
C GLU A 263 -14.03 14.76 -35.21
N PHE A 264 -14.02 14.65 -33.87
CA PHE A 264 -14.39 13.42 -33.21
C PHE A 264 -15.83 13.05 -33.47
N THR A 265 -16.06 11.86 -34.01
CA THR A 265 -17.40 11.31 -34.18
C THR A 265 -17.97 10.82 -32.86
N PRO A 266 -19.32 10.73 -32.70
CA PRO A 266 -19.92 10.17 -31.47
C PRO A 266 -19.44 8.75 -31.14
N ALA A 267 -19.13 7.93 -32.16
CA ALA A 267 -18.59 6.58 -31.98
C ALA A 267 -17.14 6.59 -31.45
N GLU A 268 -16.34 7.58 -31.86
CA GLU A 268 -14.98 7.75 -31.33
C GLU A 268 -14.98 8.34 -29.93
N GLU A 269 -15.88 9.27 -29.61
CA GLU A 269 -16.08 9.76 -28.26
C GLU A 269 -16.47 8.63 -27.29
N SER A 270 -17.42 7.76 -27.71
CA SER A 270 -17.81 6.59 -26.92
C SER A 270 -16.65 5.61 -26.73
N PHE A 271 -15.82 5.42 -27.74
CA PHE A 271 -14.63 4.58 -27.65
C PHE A 271 -13.56 5.19 -26.73
N ALA A 272 -13.36 6.51 -26.79
CA ALA A 272 -12.46 7.23 -25.89
C ALA A 272 -12.94 7.12 -24.41
N GLN A 273 -14.26 7.12 -24.17
CA GLN A 273 -14.82 6.88 -22.84
C GLN A 273 -14.55 5.45 -22.35
N LEU A 274 -14.70 4.43 -23.21
CA LEU A 274 -14.35 3.05 -22.87
C LEU A 274 -12.85 2.89 -22.57
N PHE A 275 -12.00 3.51 -23.39
CA PHE A 275 -10.56 3.54 -23.17
C PHE A 275 -10.23 4.20 -21.82
N ALA A 276 -10.82 5.38 -21.55
CA ALA A 276 -10.63 6.11 -20.33
C ALA A 276 -11.14 5.34 -19.10
N ALA A 277 -12.24 4.60 -19.21
CA ALA A 277 -12.75 3.74 -18.15
C ALA A 277 -11.76 2.62 -17.77
N ARG A 278 -11.13 1.99 -18.78
CA ARG A 278 -10.11 0.97 -18.55
C ARG A 278 -8.85 1.55 -17.90
N ALA A 279 -8.37 2.67 -18.42
CA ALA A 279 -7.21 3.37 -17.88
C ALA A 279 -7.47 3.86 -16.45
N GLY A 280 -8.64 4.46 -16.22
CA GLY A 280 -9.03 4.95 -14.90
C GLY A 280 -9.11 3.84 -13.83
N ALA A 281 -9.64 2.66 -14.20
CA ALA A 281 -9.67 1.50 -13.31
C ALA A 281 -8.25 1.06 -12.92
N ALA A 282 -7.34 0.94 -13.88
CA ALA A 282 -5.94 0.57 -13.60
C ALA A 282 -5.21 1.62 -12.75
N LEU A 283 -5.38 2.91 -13.07
CA LEU A 283 -4.84 4.01 -12.27
C LEU A 283 -5.38 4.03 -10.84
N SER A 284 -6.65 3.67 -10.66
CA SER A 284 -7.26 3.55 -9.33
C SER A 284 -6.59 2.46 -8.49
N VAL A 285 -6.31 1.30 -9.09
CA VAL A 285 -5.59 0.19 -8.43
C VAL A 285 -4.16 0.62 -8.07
N ALA A 286 -3.43 1.20 -9.03
CA ALA A 286 -2.06 1.67 -8.79
C ALA A 286 -2.00 2.71 -7.65
N ARG A 287 -2.92 3.68 -7.63
CA ARG A 287 -3.02 4.68 -6.53
C ARG A 287 -3.37 4.08 -5.19
N SER A 288 -4.30 3.11 -5.17
CA SER A 288 -4.66 2.41 -3.94
C SER A 288 -3.46 1.67 -3.37
N HIS A 289 -2.72 0.98 -4.22
CA HIS A 289 -1.49 0.30 -3.85
C HIS A 289 -0.42 1.26 -3.30
N THR A 290 -0.18 2.39 -4.00
CA THR A 290 0.79 3.41 -3.54
C THR A 290 0.38 4.01 -2.19
N ARG A 291 -0.92 4.31 -1.98
CA ARG A 291 -1.41 4.81 -0.69
C ARG A 291 -1.25 3.78 0.42
N GLN A 292 -1.58 2.52 0.14
CA GLN A 292 -1.43 1.44 1.11
C GLN A 292 0.04 1.24 1.48
N ALA A 293 0.94 1.20 0.48
CA ALA A 293 2.37 1.09 0.71
C ALA A 293 2.90 2.26 1.53
N HIS A 294 2.50 3.50 1.22
CA HIS A 294 2.90 4.69 1.98
C HIS A 294 2.37 4.66 3.42
N SER A 295 1.10 4.29 3.62
CA SER A 295 0.53 4.17 4.97
C SER A 295 1.24 3.10 5.79
N THR A 296 1.57 1.96 5.16
CA THR A 296 2.34 0.89 5.78
C THR A 296 3.75 1.37 6.12
N ASP A 297 4.43 2.07 5.21
CA ASP A 297 5.79 2.61 5.44
C ASP A 297 5.82 3.60 6.62
N VAL A 298 4.83 4.50 6.72
CA VAL A 298 4.72 5.42 7.86
C VAL A 298 4.55 4.67 9.19
N LEU A 299 3.68 3.66 9.22
CA LEU A 299 3.45 2.88 10.45
C LEU A 299 4.64 2.00 10.82
N ILE A 300 5.32 1.41 9.84
CA ILE A 300 6.49 0.54 10.07
C ILE A 300 7.70 1.36 10.52
N ARG A 301 7.87 2.60 10.03
CA ARG A 301 9.03 3.43 10.36
C ARG A 301 9.22 3.65 11.85
N ASP A 302 8.12 3.81 12.59
CA ASP A 302 8.15 3.95 14.06
C ASP A 302 8.44 2.63 14.78
N LEU A 303 8.25 1.49 14.10
CA LEU A 303 8.52 0.16 14.65
C LEU A 303 9.95 -0.31 14.40
N LEU A 304 10.62 0.23 13.36
CA LEU A 304 12.00 -0.12 13.06
C LEU A 304 12.95 0.32 14.17
N PRO A 305 13.99 -0.49 14.48
CA PRO A 305 15.03 -0.07 15.40
C PRO A 305 15.77 1.18 14.89
N PRO A 306 16.24 2.05 15.80
CA PRO A 306 16.95 3.26 15.44
C PRO A 306 18.33 2.97 14.83
N SER A 307 18.82 3.89 13.97
CA SER A 307 20.22 3.88 13.58
C SER A 307 21.09 4.34 14.74
N LEU A 308 22.12 3.56 15.07
CA LEU A 308 22.99 3.81 16.21
C LEU A 308 24.34 4.38 15.77
N GLY A 309 25.03 4.99 16.71
CA GLY A 309 26.32 5.60 16.47
C GLY A 309 27.04 5.91 17.78
N ARG A 310 27.87 6.93 17.80
CA ARG A 310 28.61 7.34 18.99
C ARG A 310 27.78 8.31 19.84
N VAL A 311 27.49 7.93 21.08
CA VAL A 311 26.73 8.72 22.05
C VAL A 311 27.53 8.83 23.36
N ASN A 312 27.72 10.03 23.85
CA ASN A 312 28.43 10.32 25.10
C ASN A 312 29.81 9.64 25.18
N GLY A 313 30.51 9.53 24.05
CA GLY A 313 31.82 8.91 23.96
C GLY A 313 31.82 7.37 23.98
N ILE A 314 30.67 6.72 23.95
CA ILE A 314 30.48 5.28 23.83
C ILE A 314 30.04 4.95 22.43
N CYS A 315 30.52 3.87 21.83
CA CYS A 315 30.12 3.42 20.50
C CYS A 315 29.00 2.39 20.60
N PHE A 316 27.91 2.63 19.88
CA PHE A 316 26.78 1.72 19.77
C PHE A 316 26.57 1.33 18.30
N SER A 317 26.35 0.05 18.06
CA SER A 317 26.01 -0.44 16.74
C SER A 317 24.92 -1.51 16.84
N GLY A 318 23.91 -1.43 15.99
CA GLY A 318 22.80 -2.38 15.96
C GLY A 318 22.64 -3.03 14.60
N GLY A 319 22.12 -4.24 14.61
CA GLY A 319 21.74 -4.96 13.43
C GLY A 319 20.42 -5.68 13.64
N TYR A 320 19.54 -5.63 12.66
CA TYR A 320 18.22 -6.23 12.70
C TYR A 320 17.89 -6.93 11.39
N ARG A 321 17.20 -8.07 11.46
CA ARG A 321 16.69 -8.81 10.33
C ARG A 321 15.39 -9.50 10.71
N ALA A 322 14.29 -9.16 10.04
CA ALA A 322 13.00 -9.81 10.25
C ALA A 322 12.96 -11.24 9.68
N SER A 323 12.14 -12.10 10.28
CA SER A 323 12.00 -13.53 9.95
C SER A 323 11.40 -13.79 8.58
N VAL A 324 10.54 -12.90 8.08
CA VAL A 324 9.86 -13.00 6.79
C VAL A 324 10.49 -12.05 5.81
N ALA A 325 10.91 -12.54 4.64
CA ALA A 325 11.63 -11.75 3.63
C ALA A 325 10.88 -10.50 3.14
N ASP A 326 9.54 -10.54 3.15
CA ASP A 326 8.68 -9.43 2.74
C ASP A 326 8.20 -8.56 3.91
N GLU A 327 8.50 -8.92 5.15
CA GLU A 327 8.19 -8.14 6.35
C GLU A 327 9.43 -7.39 6.83
N LEU A 328 9.27 -6.11 7.13
CA LEU A 328 10.37 -5.24 7.57
C LEU A 328 10.53 -5.26 9.10
N VAL A 329 9.57 -5.81 9.84
CA VAL A 329 9.49 -5.75 11.30
C VAL A 329 9.02 -7.08 11.89
N GLY A 330 9.39 -7.35 13.12
CA GLY A 330 9.02 -8.54 13.87
C GLY A 330 9.02 -8.33 15.40
N GLY A 331 9.17 -9.41 16.17
CA GLY A 331 9.16 -9.38 17.65
C GLY A 331 10.42 -8.78 18.26
N ASP A 332 11.56 -8.99 17.63
CA ASP A 332 12.84 -8.46 18.08
C ASP A 332 12.91 -6.93 17.97
N PHE A 333 13.50 -6.30 18.95
CA PHE A 333 13.74 -4.86 18.96
C PHE A 333 15.00 -4.50 19.73
N TYR A 334 15.61 -3.39 19.39
CA TYR A 334 16.55 -2.69 20.24
C TYR A 334 16.27 -1.19 20.22
N ASP A 335 16.69 -0.52 21.29
CA ASP A 335 16.56 0.93 21.40
C ASP A 335 17.71 1.53 22.23
N LEU A 336 17.91 2.84 22.06
CA LEU A 336 18.91 3.61 22.78
C LEU A 336 18.28 4.90 23.30
N TYR A 337 18.44 5.17 24.57
CA TYR A 337 17.98 6.37 25.24
C TYR A 337 19.20 7.15 25.73
N PRO A 338 19.68 8.14 24.95
CA PRO A 338 20.84 8.94 25.30
C PRO A 338 20.65 9.71 26.58
N ALA A 339 21.67 9.79 27.40
CA ALA A 339 21.69 10.68 28.55
C ALA A 339 21.91 12.14 28.07
N ASP A 340 21.37 13.09 28.83
CA ASP A 340 21.50 14.53 28.51
C ASP A 340 22.94 15.06 28.71
N THR A 341 23.73 14.39 29.51
CA THR A 341 25.14 14.75 29.76
C THR A 341 26.06 13.53 29.59
N PRO A 342 27.35 13.72 29.26
CA PRO A 342 28.32 12.63 29.11
C PRO A 342 28.59 11.82 30.40
N GLU A 343 28.34 12.43 31.56
CA GLU A 343 28.52 11.81 32.87
C GLU A 343 27.33 10.99 33.34
N ALA A 344 26.16 11.20 32.69
CA ALA A 344 24.95 10.45 32.99
C ALA A 344 24.91 9.11 32.24
N GLU A 345 24.16 8.17 32.76
CA GLU A 345 24.04 6.82 32.20
C GLU A 345 23.14 6.83 30.94
N THR A 346 23.69 6.44 29.79
CA THR A 346 22.92 6.14 28.59
C THR A 346 22.31 4.75 28.70
N VAL A 347 21.03 4.62 28.41
CA VAL A 347 20.31 3.34 28.50
C VAL A 347 20.21 2.70 27.11
N ALA A 348 20.55 1.43 27.03
CA ALA A 348 20.39 0.60 25.86
C ALA A 348 19.53 -0.63 26.22
N VAL A 349 18.70 -1.07 25.31
CA VAL A 349 17.87 -2.25 25.47
C VAL A 349 17.87 -3.08 24.20
N LEU A 350 17.86 -4.39 24.34
CA LEU A 350 17.52 -5.36 23.29
C LEU A 350 16.51 -6.33 23.88
N GLY A 351 15.47 -6.65 23.15
CA GLY A 351 14.42 -7.56 23.62
C GLY A 351 13.73 -8.28 22.47
N ASP A 352 12.99 -9.30 22.84
CA ASP A 352 12.18 -10.13 21.95
C ASP A 352 10.77 -10.30 22.54
N VAL A 353 9.77 -10.08 21.69
CA VAL A 353 8.36 -10.28 21.98
C VAL A 353 7.89 -11.60 21.38
N CYS A 354 7.40 -12.50 22.22
CA CYS A 354 6.83 -13.76 21.75
C CYS A 354 5.79 -13.54 20.65
N GLY A 355 6.01 -14.16 19.50
CA GLY A 355 5.18 -14.02 18.30
C GLY A 355 6.02 -13.61 17.09
N LYS A 356 5.39 -13.45 15.93
CA LYS A 356 6.07 -13.11 14.67
C LYS A 356 5.32 -12.04 13.92
N GLY A 357 6.03 -11.34 13.04
CA GLY A 357 5.48 -10.39 12.11
C GLY A 357 4.92 -9.13 12.78
N LEU A 358 3.99 -8.47 12.09
CA LEU A 358 3.48 -7.14 12.46
C LEU A 358 2.79 -7.11 13.85
N GLU A 359 2.12 -8.19 14.27
CA GLU A 359 1.46 -8.23 15.58
C GLU A 359 2.49 -8.16 16.72
N ALA A 360 3.58 -8.91 16.61
CA ALA A 360 4.68 -8.88 17.57
C ALA A 360 5.40 -7.52 17.54
N ALA A 361 5.64 -6.95 16.35
CA ALA A 361 6.23 -5.62 16.19
C ALA A 361 5.42 -4.50 16.85
N VAL A 362 4.10 -4.55 16.77
CA VAL A 362 3.21 -3.58 17.46
C VAL A 362 3.38 -3.68 18.98
N VAL A 363 3.53 -4.89 19.53
CA VAL A 363 3.80 -5.07 20.96
C VAL A 363 5.21 -4.58 21.31
N ALA A 364 6.22 -4.88 20.49
CA ALA A 364 7.58 -4.36 20.66
C ALA A 364 7.60 -2.82 20.71
N GLY A 365 6.84 -2.16 19.81
CA GLY A 365 6.65 -0.71 19.85
C GLY A 365 6.04 -0.20 21.15
N ARG A 366 5.02 -0.89 21.69
CA ARG A 366 4.43 -0.54 22.99
C ARG A 366 5.42 -0.71 24.16
N VAL A 367 6.22 -1.77 24.13
CA VAL A 367 7.28 -2.01 25.12
C VAL A 367 8.31 -0.90 25.07
N ARG A 368 8.76 -0.51 23.88
CA ARG A 368 9.70 0.61 23.68
C ARG A 368 9.15 1.93 24.24
N HIS A 369 7.89 2.26 23.97
CA HIS A 369 7.25 3.46 24.52
C HIS A 369 7.10 3.40 26.06
N ALA A 370 6.75 2.23 26.60
CA ALA A 370 6.68 2.05 28.04
C ALA A 370 8.07 2.21 28.68
N LEU A 371 9.12 1.63 28.08
CA LEU A 371 10.50 1.82 28.50
C LEU A 371 10.91 3.29 28.48
N GLN A 372 10.63 4.02 27.40
CA GLN A 372 10.93 5.45 27.29
C GLN A 372 10.33 6.25 28.45
N ALA A 373 9.09 5.96 28.84
CA ALA A 373 8.45 6.59 30.00
C ALA A 373 9.09 6.22 31.34
N LEU A 374 9.74 5.05 31.41
CA LEU A 374 10.37 4.51 32.62
C LEU A 374 11.87 4.84 32.75
N ILE A 375 12.50 5.44 31.74
CA ILE A 375 13.91 5.85 31.75
C ILE A 375 14.32 6.64 33.01
N PRO A 376 13.49 7.55 33.57
CA PRO A 376 13.84 8.23 34.81
C PRO A 376 14.14 7.29 36.02
N PHE A 377 13.73 6.03 35.94
CA PHE A 377 14.00 5.00 36.96
C PHE A 377 15.19 4.10 36.62
N ALA A 378 15.91 4.35 35.51
CA ALA A 378 16.99 3.48 35.01
C ALA A 378 18.18 3.35 35.97
N ALA A 379 18.32 4.23 36.94
CA ALA A 379 19.27 4.08 38.03
C ALA A 379 19.03 2.81 38.88
N ASP A 380 17.81 2.31 38.93
CA ASP A 380 17.41 1.04 39.57
C ASP A 380 16.73 0.12 38.56
N HIS A 381 17.49 -0.77 37.92
CA HIS A 381 17.01 -1.72 36.95
C HIS A 381 15.86 -2.58 37.47
N THR A 382 15.94 -3.04 38.72
CA THR A 382 14.90 -3.88 39.33
C THR A 382 13.57 -3.13 39.38
N ARG A 383 13.60 -1.88 39.81
CA ARG A 383 12.43 -1.02 39.89
C ARG A 383 11.84 -0.77 38.48
N LEU A 384 12.69 -0.41 37.52
CA LEU A 384 12.25 -0.16 36.12
C LEU A 384 11.58 -1.40 35.54
N LEU A 385 12.23 -2.57 35.65
CA LEU A 385 11.72 -3.82 35.09
C LEU A 385 10.44 -4.30 35.81
N THR A 386 10.34 -4.07 37.15
CA THR A 386 9.10 -4.36 37.89
C THR A 386 7.93 -3.48 37.44
N LEU A 387 8.17 -2.19 37.22
CA LEU A 387 7.15 -1.27 36.69
C LEU A 387 6.71 -1.67 35.25
N LEU A 388 7.66 -2.03 34.40
CA LEU A 388 7.39 -2.52 33.07
C LEU A 388 6.55 -3.82 33.10
N ASN A 389 6.92 -4.77 33.96
CA ASN A 389 6.16 -5.99 34.18
C ASN A 389 4.72 -5.71 34.61
N GLY A 390 4.51 -4.83 35.56
CA GLY A 390 3.18 -4.42 36.01
C GLY A 390 2.33 -3.78 34.87
N ALA A 391 2.96 -2.97 34.03
CA ALA A 391 2.30 -2.38 32.86
C ALA A 391 1.87 -3.44 31.85
N LEU A 392 2.71 -4.45 31.61
CA LEU A 392 2.40 -5.53 30.65
C LEU A 392 1.35 -6.51 31.21
N LEU A 393 1.43 -6.88 32.48
CA LEU A 393 0.43 -7.75 33.14
C LEU A 393 -0.96 -7.15 33.15
N SER A 394 -1.09 -5.82 33.20
CA SER A 394 -2.39 -5.14 33.20
C SER A 394 -3.02 -5.05 31.80
N SER A 395 -2.29 -5.42 30.75
CA SER A 395 -2.73 -5.34 29.37
C SER A 395 -3.42 -6.64 28.94
N TYR A 396 -4.67 -6.55 28.48
CA TYR A 396 -5.43 -7.71 27.99
C TYR A 396 -4.77 -8.26 26.71
N ARG A 397 -4.16 -9.46 26.73
CA ARG A 397 -3.48 -10.12 25.61
C ARG A 397 -2.05 -9.61 25.29
N THR A 398 -1.26 -9.26 26.27
CA THR A 398 0.15 -9.00 25.97
C THR A 398 0.91 -10.33 25.98
N PRO A 399 1.60 -10.72 24.89
CA PRO A 399 2.54 -11.83 24.92
C PRO A 399 3.68 -11.50 25.89
N PHE A 400 4.39 -12.52 26.39
CA PHE A 400 5.57 -12.32 27.22
C PHE A 400 6.71 -11.69 26.40
N VAL A 401 7.58 -11.02 27.13
CA VAL A 401 8.74 -10.32 26.58
C VAL A 401 10.00 -10.77 27.31
N THR A 402 11.04 -11.06 26.56
CA THR A 402 12.39 -11.19 27.09
C THR A 402 13.20 -9.95 26.72
N LEU A 403 14.06 -9.47 27.59
CA LEU A 403 14.91 -8.33 27.28
C LEU A 403 16.18 -8.27 28.12
N VAL A 404 17.17 -7.57 27.59
CA VAL A 404 18.35 -7.11 28.34
C VAL A 404 18.31 -5.60 28.42
N LEU A 405 18.42 -5.08 29.64
CA LEU A 405 18.57 -3.67 29.96
C LEU A 405 20.02 -3.37 30.34
N VAL A 406 20.63 -2.40 29.70
CA VAL A 406 21.99 -1.96 29.95
C VAL A 406 22.01 -0.47 30.22
N THR A 407 22.62 -0.05 31.35
CA THR A 407 23.06 1.33 31.52
C THR A 407 24.56 1.40 31.27
N ALA A 408 24.99 2.38 30.47
CA ALA A 408 26.36 2.57 30.07
C ALA A 408 26.83 4.01 30.40
N VAL A 409 27.97 4.13 31.06
CA VAL A 409 28.58 5.42 31.36
C VAL A 409 30.08 5.36 31.09
N ARG A 410 30.60 6.41 30.51
CA ARG A 410 32.06 6.55 30.32
C ARG A 410 32.74 6.77 31.64
N GLN A 411 33.77 5.99 31.94
CA GLN A 411 34.59 6.12 33.12
C GLN A 411 36.06 6.05 32.74
N ASP A 412 36.80 7.13 33.00
CA ASP A 412 38.19 7.27 32.56
C ASP A 412 38.37 6.99 31.04
N ALA A 413 39.22 6.00 30.70
CA ALA A 413 39.43 5.59 29.31
C ALA A 413 38.45 4.49 28.84
N GLY A 414 37.67 3.89 29.76
CA GLY A 414 36.78 2.76 29.47
C GLY A 414 35.30 3.10 29.58
N VAL A 415 34.47 2.06 29.63
CA VAL A 415 33.02 2.15 29.79
C VAL A 415 32.57 1.21 30.90
N ARG A 416 31.84 1.71 31.85
CA ARG A 416 31.15 0.88 32.85
C ARG A 416 29.75 0.58 32.40
N LEU A 417 29.41 -0.70 32.43
CA LEU A 417 28.09 -1.23 32.12
C LEU A 417 27.46 -1.81 33.39
N ARG A 418 26.18 -1.57 33.56
CA ARG A 418 25.32 -2.30 34.48
C ARG A 418 24.26 -3.01 33.63
N ILE A 419 24.16 -4.32 33.75
CA ILE A 419 23.42 -5.19 32.85
C ILE A 419 22.43 -6.02 33.65
N SER A 420 21.16 -6.03 33.23
CA SER A 420 20.12 -6.91 33.78
C SER A 420 19.42 -7.64 32.65
N SER A 421 19.31 -8.96 32.77
CA SER A 421 18.55 -9.77 31.82
C SER A 421 17.22 -10.19 32.43
N ALA A 422 16.17 -10.17 31.61
CA ALA A 422 14.83 -10.60 31.97
C ALA A 422 14.40 -11.73 31.01
N GLY A 423 14.83 -12.96 31.28
CA GLY A 423 14.56 -14.14 30.48
C GLY A 423 15.24 -14.18 29.12
N HIS A 424 16.18 -13.29 28.87
CA HIS A 424 16.86 -13.11 27.58
C HIS A 424 18.28 -13.70 27.65
N PRO A 425 18.89 -14.14 26.51
CA PRO A 425 20.28 -14.62 26.50
C PRO A 425 21.24 -13.63 27.15
N ALA A 426 22.18 -14.15 27.90
CA ALA A 426 23.15 -13.30 28.59
C ALA A 426 24.12 -12.64 27.57
N PRO A 427 24.41 -11.33 27.72
CA PRO A 427 25.35 -10.64 26.81
C PRO A 427 26.76 -11.23 26.85
N LEU A 428 27.44 -11.16 25.73
CA LEU A 428 28.83 -11.65 25.55
C LEU A 428 29.80 -10.46 25.55
N ILE A 429 30.86 -10.57 26.33
CA ILE A 429 31.90 -9.55 26.47
C ILE A 429 33.12 -10.02 25.67
N VAL A 430 33.45 -9.28 24.62
CA VAL A 430 34.64 -9.54 23.79
C VAL A 430 35.80 -8.74 24.35
N ARG A 431 36.77 -9.44 24.95
CA ARG A 431 37.97 -8.82 25.51
C ARG A 431 39.02 -8.57 24.43
N VAL A 432 39.90 -7.62 24.65
CA VAL A 432 41.02 -7.33 23.71
C VAL A 432 41.94 -8.52 23.48
N THR A 433 41.96 -9.47 24.38
CA THR A 433 42.74 -10.73 24.30
C THR A 433 42.12 -11.76 23.37
N GLY A 434 40.88 -11.54 22.90
CA GLY A 434 40.09 -12.54 22.15
C GLY A 434 39.29 -13.48 23.06
N GLN A 435 39.38 -13.34 24.37
CA GLN A 435 38.52 -14.09 25.29
C GLN A 435 37.09 -13.55 25.18
N VAL A 436 36.11 -14.44 25.15
CA VAL A 436 34.68 -14.11 25.15
C VAL A 436 34.07 -14.61 26.45
N GLU A 437 33.59 -13.70 27.25
CA GLU A 437 33.01 -13.96 28.59
C GLU A 437 31.51 -13.68 28.53
N GLU A 438 30.75 -14.38 29.32
CA GLU A 438 29.33 -14.14 29.53
C GLU A 438 29.11 -13.18 30.69
N ALA A 439 28.23 -12.21 30.51
CA ALA A 439 27.83 -11.35 31.63
C ALA A 439 27.03 -12.18 32.66
N PRO A 440 27.38 -12.17 33.95
CA PRO A 440 26.75 -13.04 34.97
C PRO A 440 25.36 -12.49 35.36
N THR A 441 24.44 -12.47 34.42
CA THR A 441 23.05 -12.02 34.56
C THR A 441 22.09 -13.19 34.52
N ASP A 442 20.97 -13.06 35.20
CA ASP A 442 19.86 -14.01 35.21
C ASP A 442 18.58 -13.26 35.58
N GLY A 443 17.42 -13.74 35.15
CA GLY A 443 16.17 -13.08 35.49
C GLY A 443 14.94 -13.69 34.88
N THR A 444 13.80 -13.40 35.50
CA THR A 444 12.48 -13.85 35.06
C THR A 444 12.01 -13.03 33.87
N LEU A 445 11.45 -13.69 32.86
CA LEU A 445 10.82 -13.01 31.72
C LEU A 445 9.64 -12.11 32.16
N ILE A 446 9.31 -11.10 31.36
CA ILE A 446 8.36 -10.05 31.70
C ILE A 446 6.98 -10.34 31.08
N GLY A 447 5.91 -10.00 31.80
CA GLY A 447 4.52 -10.12 31.32
C GLY A 447 3.81 -11.42 31.67
N VAL A 448 4.43 -12.33 32.44
CA VAL A 448 3.84 -13.63 32.82
C VAL A 448 3.62 -13.76 34.33
N PHE A 449 4.61 -13.44 35.13
CA PHE A 449 4.57 -13.63 36.58
C PHE A 449 4.43 -12.30 37.30
N ALA A 450 3.64 -12.27 38.39
CA ALA A 450 3.52 -11.06 39.19
C ALA A 450 4.83 -10.76 39.96
N ASP A 451 5.46 -11.80 40.48
CA ASP A 451 6.74 -11.71 41.16
C ASP A 451 7.87 -12.08 40.21
N ILE A 452 8.77 -11.13 39.97
CA ILE A 452 9.93 -11.26 39.12
C ILE A 452 11.21 -10.95 39.87
N ALA A 453 12.27 -11.66 39.53
CA ALA A 453 13.59 -11.48 40.14
C ALA A 453 14.63 -11.31 39.02
N PHE A 454 15.60 -10.42 39.25
CA PHE A 454 16.68 -10.14 38.32
C PHE A 454 18.02 -10.12 39.02
N ARG A 455 19.04 -10.66 38.37
CA ARG A 455 20.43 -10.48 38.78
C ARG A 455 21.08 -9.43 37.88
N THR A 456 21.52 -8.34 38.46
CA THR A 456 22.26 -7.27 37.79
C THR A 456 23.76 -7.53 37.87
N ALA A 457 24.45 -7.48 36.74
CA ALA A 457 25.91 -7.56 36.68
C ALA A 457 26.52 -6.18 36.40
N GLU A 458 27.67 -5.91 36.99
CA GLU A 458 28.51 -4.76 36.64
C GLU A 458 29.72 -5.26 35.86
N VAL A 459 29.96 -4.64 34.71
CA VAL A 459 31.05 -4.99 33.78
C VAL A 459 31.80 -3.73 33.39
N ALA A 460 33.13 -3.76 33.47
CA ALA A 460 33.99 -2.72 32.95
C ALA A 460 34.56 -3.18 31.59
N LEU A 461 34.37 -2.34 30.58
CA LEU A 461 35.00 -2.50 29.26
C LEU A 461 36.23 -1.61 29.18
N GLN A 462 37.38 -2.21 28.88
CA GLN A 462 38.60 -1.49 28.54
C GLN A 462 38.54 -0.95 27.09
N PRO A 463 39.34 0.04 26.72
CA PRO A 463 39.38 0.55 25.37
C PRO A 463 39.57 -0.57 24.32
N GLY A 464 38.64 -0.67 23.36
CA GLY A 464 38.61 -1.71 22.31
C GLY A 464 37.91 -3.00 22.72
N GLU A 465 37.30 -3.06 23.93
CA GLU A 465 36.40 -4.14 24.29
C GLU A 465 34.95 -3.82 23.96
N THR A 466 34.15 -4.85 23.71
CA THR A 466 32.77 -4.72 23.30
C THR A 466 31.87 -5.70 24.06
N CYS A 467 30.72 -5.24 24.49
CA CYS A 467 29.60 -6.05 24.96
C CYS A 467 28.61 -6.24 23.83
N LEU A 468 28.29 -7.49 23.49
CA LEU A 468 27.29 -7.86 22.48
C LEU A 468 26.05 -8.42 23.15
N LEU A 469 24.91 -7.78 22.91
CA LEU A 469 23.58 -8.29 23.17
C LEU A 469 23.07 -8.94 21.89
N TYR A 470 22.31 -10.03 21.98
CA TYR A 470 21.81 -10.76 20.82
C TYR A 470 20.52 -11.49 21.19
N SER A 471 19.58 -11.60 20.24
CA SER A 471 18.38 -12.42 20.39
C SER A 471 18.66 -13.89 20.12
N ASP A 472 17.76 -14.75 20.58
CA ASP A 472 17.85 -16.20 20.39
C ASP A 472 17.79 -16.61 18.91
N GLY A 473 17.11 -15.84 18.05
CA GLY A 473 17.11 -16.03 16.60
C GLY A 473 18.52 -16.11 15.99
N ILE A 474 19.55 -15.55 16.63
CA ILE A 474 20.95 -15.69 16.22
C ILE A 474 21.47 -17.10 16.51
N THR A 475 21.28 -17.60 17.73
CA THR A 475 21.82 -18.89 18.17
C THR A 475 20.97 -20.07 17.70
N GLU A 476 19.68 -19.86 17.55
CA GLU A 476 18.73 -20.86 17.06
C GLU A 476 18.64 -20.92 15.53
N ALA A 477 19.34 -20.00 14.83
CA ALA A 477 19.39 -19.97 13.37
C ALA A 477 19.78 -21.35 12.80
N ARG A 478 18.88 -21.96 12.01
CA ARG A 478 19.11 -23.26 11.37
C ARG A 478 19.72 -23.08 9.99
N GLY A 479 20.72 -23.88 9.68
CA GLY A 479 21.43 -23.79 8.41
C GLY A 479 22.66 -24.68 8.34
N GLY A 480 23.71 -24.20 7.72
CA GLY A 480 24.97 -24.93 7.50
C GLY A 480 24.87 -25.96 6.35
N PRO A 481 25.89 -26.81 6.16
CA PRO A 481 25.99 -27.69 5.00
C PRO A 481 24.81 -28.68 4.84
N LEU A 482 24.09 -29.00 5.92
CA LEU A 482 22.94 -29.90 5.95
C LEU A 482 21.60 -29.16 6.12
N ASN A 483 21.59 -27.84 6.17
CA ASN A 483 20.41 -26.97 6.35
C ASN A 483 19.53 -27.25 7.59
N ASP A 484 20.02 -27.97 8.58
CA ASP A 484 19.25 -28.32 9.79
C ASP A 484 20.08 -28.26 11.10
N VAL A 485 21.22 -27.62 11.07
CA VAL A 485 22.07 -27.47 12.25
C VAL A 485 21.87 -26.08 12.85
N MET A 486 21.60 -26.01 14.16
CA MET A 486 21.55 -24.72 14.87
C MET A 486 22.93 -24.06 14.85
N PHE A 487 22.94 -22.73 14.71
CA PHE A 487 24.21 -21.97 14.78
C PHE A 487 24.89 -22.15 16.13
N SER A 488 24.14 -22.06 17.19
CA SER A 488 24.53 -22.22 18.60
C SER A 488 25.42 -21.10 19.14
N GLU A 489 25.39 -20.93 20.44
CA GLU A 489 26.20 -19.95 21.16
C GLU A 489 27.71 -20.22 21.02
N ASP A 490 28.14 -21.50 20.97
CA ASP A 490 29.55 -21.84 20.81
C ASP A 490 30.14 -21.29 19.50
N ARG A 491 29.36 -21.36 18.40
CA ARG A 491 29.79 -20.74 17.12
C ARG A 491 29.80 -19.22 17.18
N LEU A 492 28.80 -18.61 17.85
CA LEU A 492 28.80 -17.18 18.07
C LEU A 492 30.03 -16.74 18.85
N ARG A 493 30.37 -17.42 19.93
CA ARG A 493 31.59 -17.18 20.72
C ARG A 493 32.87 -17.35 19.88
N ALA A 494 32.94 -18.35 19.01
CA ALA A 494 34.08 -18.56 18.13
C ALA A 494 34.22 -17.43 17.07
N VAL A 495 33.12 -16.91 16.55
CA VAL A 495 33.12 -15.74 15.65
C VAL A 495 33.60 -14.49 16.39
N LEU A 496 33.07 -14.24 17.60
CA LEU A 496 33.40 -13.09 18.40
C LEU A 496 34.85 -13.08 18.88
N ALA A 497 35.43 -14.23 19.18
CA ALA A 497 36.85 -14.34 19.53
C ALA A 497 37.79 -13.83 18.43
N GLN A 498 37.36 -13.96 17.16
CA GLN A 498 38.10 -13.43 16.00
C GLN A 498 37.91 -11.91 15.81
N CYS A 499 36.94 -11.31 16.52
CA CYS A 499 36.61 -9.89 16.42
C CYS A 499 37.31 -9.04 17.51
N ALA A 500 38.26 -9.59 18.25
CA ALA A 500 38.96 -8.89 19.32
C ALA A 500 39.55 -7.55 18.83
N GLY A 501 39.17 -6.47 19.50
CA GLY A 501 39.62 -5.12 19.21
C GLY A 501 39.06 -4.50 17.93
N MET A 502 38.08 -5.11 17.26
CA MET A 502 37.32 -4.48 16.20
C MET A 502 36.33 -3.46 16.78
N PRO A 503 35.98 -2.41 16.03
CA PRO A 503 34.91 -1.50 16.43
C PRO A 503 33.55 -2.19 16.42
N PRO A 504 32.56 -1.75 17.25
CA PRO A 504 31.24 -2.37 17.36
C PRO A 504 30.52 -2.56 16.01
N GLU A 505 30.65 -1.62 15.09
CA GLU A 505 30.06 -1.65 13.75
C GLU A 505 30.58 -2.86 12.96
N ALA A 506 31.88 -3.13 13.01
CA ALA A 506 32.49 -4.26 12.32
C ALA A 506 32.11 -5.60 12.97
N ILE A 507 31.88 -5.61 14.29
CA ILE A 507 31.42 -6.80 15.01
C ILE A 507 29.98 -7.13 14.61
N THR A 508 29.07 -6.15 14.63
CA THR A 508 27.65 -6.36 14.24
C THR A 508 27.55 -6.80 12.80
N GLU A 509 28.27 -6.16 11.86
CA GLU A 509 28.29 -6.55 10.45
C GLU A 509 28.84 -7.98 10.27
N ARG A 510 29.93 -8.32 10.96
CA ARG A 510 30.53 -9.66 10.91
C ARG A 510 29.55 -10.73 11.37
N VAL A 511 28.85 -10.52 12.51
CA VAL A 511 27.86 -11.45 13.04
C VAL A 511 26.73 -11.61 12.03
N GLN A 512 26.14 -10.52 11.53
CA GLN A 512 25.06 -10.58 10.55
C GLN A 512 25.46 -11.32 9.27
N MET A 513 26.67 -11.05 8.75
CA MET A 513 27.19 -11.71 7.55
C MET A 513 27.34 -13.22 7.73
N VAL A 514 27.91 -13.65 8.86
CA VAL A 514 28.13 -15.07 9.16
C VAL A 514 26.80 -15.79 9.33
N ILE A 515 25.82 -15.18 10.03
CA ILE A 515 24.48 -15.76 10.18
C ILE A 515 23.75 -15.83 8.83
N ALA A 516 23.83 -14.76 8.02
CA ALA A 516 23.22 -14.77 6.69
C ALA A 516 23.78 -15.90 5.79
N GLN A 517 25.09 -16.13 5.86
CA GLN A 517 25.73 -17.24 5.16
C GLN A 517 25.32 -18.61 5.72
N TRP A 518 25.11 -18.69 7.03
CA TRP A 518 24.71 -19.94 7.71
C TRP A 518 23.29 -20.34 7.33
N VAL A 519 22.34 -19.40 7.37
CA VAL A 519 20.91 -19.62 7.07
C VAL A 519 20.66 -19.80 5.57
N GLY A 520 21.39 -19.06 4.72
CA GLY A 520 21.14 -19.03 3.27
C GLY A 520 19.74 -18.48 2.95
N GLU A 521 18.97 -19.24 2.15
CA GLU A 521 17.58 -18.91 1.78
C GLU A 521 16.55 -19.61 2.69
N GLY A 522 17.00 -20.28 3.75
CA GLY A 522 16.11 -21.00 4.68
C GLY A 522 15.28 -20.10 5.57
N PRO A 523 14.17 -20.64 6.14
CA PRO A 523 13.39 -19.91 7.12
C PRO A 523 14.20 -19.67 8.40
N HIS A 524 14.04 -18.49 8.98
CA HIS A 524 14.69 -18.10 10.23
C HIS A 524 13.73 -17.32 11.13
N ASP A 525 14.09 -17.12 12.40
CA ASP A 525 13.39 -16.22 13.29
C ASP A 525 13.89 -14.79 13.17
N ASP A 526 13.22 -13.84 13.81
CA ASP A 526 13.72 -12.47 13.93
C ASP A 526 15.11 -12.49 14.56
N MET A 527 15.97 -11.60 14.13
CA MET A 527 17.36 -11.55 14.58
C MET A 527 17.74 -10.11 14.91
N ALA A 528 18.14 -9.88 16.15
CA ALA A 528 18.65 -8.60 16.58
C ALA A 528 20.01 -8.75 17.27
N VAL A 529 20.88 -7.78 17.01
CA VAL A 529 22.15 -7.63 17.74
C VAL A 529 22.35 -6.17 18.11
N LEU A 530 22.96 -5.95 19.28
CA LEU A 530 23.33 -4.63 19.76
C LEU A 530 24.72 -4.71 20.40
N ALA A 531 25.68 -4.03 19.82
CA ALA A 531 27.06 -3.95 20.32
C ALA A 531 27.32 -2.61 21.02
N ILE A 532 27.88 -2.66 22.20
CA ILE A 532 28.29 -1.51 23.01
C ILE A 532 29.79 -1.57 23.23
N GLY A 533 30.55 -0.63 22.71
CA GLY A 533 32.00 -0.67 22.72
C GLY A 533 32.68 0.53 23.40
N ALA A 534 33.78 0.25 24.07
CA ALA A 534 34.66 1.28 24.59
C ALA A 534 35.64 1.71 23.50
N PRO A 535 35.60 2.97 23.03
CA PRO A 535 36.48 3.42 21.94
C PRO A 535 37.96 3.45 22.36
N ARG A 536 38.86 3.17 21.42
CA ARG A 536 40.30 3.21 21.63
C ARG A 536 40.88 4.63 21.66
N ASP A 537 40.17 5.59 21.03
CA ASP A 537 40.66 6.96 20.86
C ASP A 537 39.83 7.99 21.62
N THR A 538 40.51 9.01 22.10
CA THR A 538 39.93 10.22 22.72
C THR A 538 39.44 11.23 21.66
N CYS A 539 38.91 10.80 20.52
CA CYS A 539 38.43 11.70 19.48
C CYS A 539 37.23 12.52 19.96
N PRO A 540 37.17 13.83 19.71
CA PRO A 540 36.11 14.69 20.23
C PRO A 540 34.74 14.30 19.67
N THR A 541 33.74 14.40 20.53
CA THR A 541 32.33 14.07 20.31
C THR A 541 31.77 14.84 19.10
N THR A 542 31.39 14.14 18.03
CA THR A 542 30.44 14.69 17.08
C THR A 542 29.04 14.44 17.63
N VAL A 543 28.40 15.48 18.14
CA VAL A 543 26.96 15.49 18.44
C VAL A 543 26.25 15.35 17.09
N ASN A 544 25.58 14.22 16.87
CA ASN A 544 24.67 14.08 15.73
C ASN A 544 23.46 14.97 16.01
N GLU A 545 23.37 16.11 15.33
CA GLU A 545 22.11 16.84 15.21
C GLU A 545 21.08 15.91 14.54
N PRO A 546 19.83 15.86 15.04
CA PRO A 546 18.78 15.15 14.35
C PRO A 546 18.60 15.72 12.93
N PRO A 547 18.21 14.91 11.94
CA PRO A 547 18.02 15.39 10.58
C PRO A 547 16.97 16.51 10.60
N ARG A 548 17.38 17.71 10.18
CA ARG A 548 16.47 18.83 9.94
C ARG A 548 15.52 18.42 8.83
N GLU A 549 14.24 18.40 9.14
CA GLU A 549 13.16 18.28 8.17
C GLU A 549 13.33 19.34 7.06
N ARG A 550 13.32 18.89 5.81
CA ARG A 550 13.09 19.73 4.62
C ARG A 550 11.79 19.35 3.93
#